data_87d270bfa108d9cb5ae42b1d7e530d37
#
_entry.id   87d270bfa108d9cb5ae42b1d7e530d37
#
_cell.length_a   1.000
_cell.length_b   1.000
_cell.length_c   1.000
_cell.angle_alpha   90.00
_cell.angle_beta   90.00
_cell.angle_gamma   90.00
#
_symmetry.space_group_name_H-M   'P 1'
#
loop_
_entity.id
_entity.type
_entity.pdbx_description
1 polymer ?
#
loop_
_entity_poly.entity_id
_entity_poly.type
_entity_poly.pdbx_seq_one_letter_code
_entity_poly.pdbx_strand_id
1 'polypeptide(L)'
;MKAILCSQYCQPDDLVLADVPDPVAEPGQAVIAIKAAALNFFDILMIQGKYQIKPPFPFSPAAEVAGVIESVGAGVTDLKVGDRVIASCGHNGAREKIALPANSIVKIPDNLDFDRAAGIIIIYGTALHALEDRASPKPGETLAVLGAAGGTGLAACELGKLMGLKVIACASSDEKLEFAKAHGAELGLNYAKEDLKEGLRRLTNGKGADIIFDPVGGTYAEAALRSIAWEGRFLVIGFAAGDIPKMPLNLALLKGCDIRGVFWGNWARLNPEKNRANLEKLVAWTAEGKLSSHVDRTFPLAQTADALKVLAGRKAMGKVILHP
;
A
#
# COMPACT_ATOMS: atom_id res chain seq x y z
N MET A 1 -21.97 -5.27 17.04
CA MET A 1 -21.51 -4.81 15.71
C MET A 1 -21.21 -5.98 14.79
N LYS A 2 -21.29 -5.78 13.47
CA LYS A 2 -20.87 -6.78 12.48
C LYS A 2 -19.35 -6.76 12.26
N ALA A 3 -18.77 -7.95 12.06
CA ALA A 3 -17.36 -8.12 11.71
C ALA A 3 -17.17 -9.36 10.82
N ILE A 4 -16.20 -9.31 9.93
CA ILE A 4 -15.72 -10.48 9.19
C ILE A 4 -14.69 -11.19 10.06
N LEU A 5 -14.87 -12.48 10.30
CA LEU A 5 -13.99 -13.27 11.16
C LEU A 5 -13.21 -14.33 10.38
N CYS A 6 -11.91 -14.35 10.61
CA CYS A 6 -10.99 -15.43 10.29
C CYS A 6 -10.70 -16.18 11.60
N SER A 7 -11.28 -17.36 11.78
CA SER A 7 -11.15 -18.15 13.02
C SER A 7 -10.02 -19.20 12.95
N GLN A 8 -9.50 -19.44 11.77
CA GLN A 8 -8.34 -20.29 11.48
C GLN A 8 -7.77 -19.86 10.12
N TYR A 9 -6.58 -20.30 9.75
CA TYR A 9 -6.09 -20.03 8.40
C TYR A 9 -7.04 -20.64 7.35
N CYS A 10 -7.41 -19.82 6.37
CA CYS A 10 -8.51 -20.14 5.46
C CYS A 10 -8.35 -19.49 4.07
N GLN A 11 -9.25 -19.81 3.15
CA GLN A 11 -9.43 -19.09 1.89
C GLN A 11 -10.46 -17.95 2.09
N PRO A 12 -10.56 -16.99 1.17
CA PRO A 12 -11.53 -15.90 1.28
C PRO A 12 -12.98 -16.36 1.50
N ASP A 13 -13.41 -17.44 0.86
CA ASP A 13 -14.76 -17.99 0.97
C ASP A 13 -15.10 -18.58 2.35
N ASP A 14 -14.11 -18.88 3.16
CA ASP A 14 -14.29 -19.44 4.49
C ASP A 14 -14.44 -18.36 5.58
N LEU A 15 -14.32 -17.08 5.21
CA LEU A 15 -14.53 -15.96 6.12
C LEU A 15 -16.01 -15.84 6.52
N VAL A 16 -16.26 -15.55 7.78
CA VAL A 16 -17.62 -15.52 8.34
C VAL A 16 -18.01 -14.10 8.77
N LEU A 17 -19.15 -13.61 8.31
CA LEU A 17 -19.78 -12.42 8.86
C LEU A 17 -20.49 -12.79 10.17
N ALA A 18 -20.10 -12.17 11.27
CA ALA A 18 -20.61 -12.47 12.60
C ALA A 18 -20.96 -11.21 13.39
N ASP A 19 -21.84 -11.38 14.39
CA ASP A 19 -22.07 -10.39 15.42
C ASP A 19 -21.03 -10.54 16.52
N VAL A 20 -20.37 -9.43 16.86
CA VAL A 20 -19.37 -9.36 17.94
C VAL A 20 -19.71 -8.19 18.86
N PRO A 21 -19.25 -8.20 20.13
CA PRO A 21 -19.44 -7.06 21.02
C PRO A 21 -18.87 -5.76 20.43
N ASP A 22 -19.53 -4.63 20.71
CA ASP A 22 -19.00 -3.33 20.40
C ASP A 22 -17.71 -3.05 21.20
N PRO A 23 -16.68 -2.44 20.60
CA PRO A 23 -15.47 -2.07 21.34
C PRO A 23 -15.75 -0.90 22.27
N VAL A 24 -15.04 -0.85 23.40
CA VAL A 24 -15.04 0.26 24.36
C VAL A 24 -13.68 0.94 24.32
N ALA A 25 -13.68 2.28 24.36
CA ALA A 25 -12.43 3.04 24.42
C ALA A 25 -11.81 2.93 25.82
N GLU A 26 -10.70 2.21 25.93
CA GLU A 26 -9.88 2.18 27.14
C GLU A 26 -9.11 3.51 27.32
N PRO A 27 -8.50 3.78 28.49
CA PRO A 27 -7.64 4.95 28.66
C PRO A 27 -6.57 5.06 27.56
N GLY A 28 -6.45 6.22 26.92
CA GLY A 28 -5.54 6.48 25.79
C GLY A 28 -6.02 5.95 24.44
N GLN A 29 -7.21 5.37 24.33
CA GLN A 29 -7.81 4.86 23.09
C GLN A 29 -8.97 5.73 22.61
N ALA A 30 -9.33 5.57 21.34
CA ALA A 30 -10.58 6.06 20.77
C ALA A 30 -11.25 4.96 19.95
N VAL A 31 -12.60 4.95 19.94
CA VAL A 31 -13.41 4.09 19.06
C VAL A 31 -13.72 4.85 17.79
N ILE A 32 -13.45 4.23 16.67
CA ILE A 32 -13.77 4.70 15.33
C ILE A 32 -14.99 3.94 14.82
N ALA A 33 -16.07 4.63 14.47
CA ALA A 33 -17.14 4.12 13.62
C ALA A 33 -16.60 4.13 12.18
N ILE A 34 -16.31 2.96 11.63
CA ILE A 34 -15.66 2.79 10.33
C ILE A 34 -16.67 3.14 9.22
N LYS A 35 -16.24 3.95 8.26
CA LYS A 35 -16.98 4.30 7.05
C LYS A 35 -16.41 3.64 5.79
N ALA A 36 -15.11 3.41 5.82
CA ALA A 36 -14.39 2.74 4.76
C ALA A 36 -13.20 1.96 5.35
N ALA A 37 -13.00 0.72 4.93
CA ALA A 37 -11.85 -0.09 5.28
C ALA A 37 -11.15 -0.56 4.00
N ALA A 38 -9.84 -0.31 3.88
CA ALA A 38 -9.13 -0.62 2.66
C ALA A 38 -8.39 -1.97 2.75
N LEU A 39 -8.60 -2.80 1.74
CA LEU A 39 -7.91 -4.07 1.58
C LEU A 39 -6.57 -3.91 0.88
N ASN A 40 -5.64 -4.78 1.24
CA ASN A 40 -4.30 -4.87 0.69
C ASN A 40 -3.97 -6.32 0.29
N PHE A 41 -2.99 -6.51 -0.56
CA PHE A 41 -2.60 -7.86 -1.01
C PHE A 41 -2.17 -8.76 0.15
N PHE A 42 -1.53 -8.19 1.17
CA PHE A 42 -1.09 -8.97 2.32
C PHE A 42 -2.25 -9.46 3.22
N ASP A 43 -3.45 -8.88 3.15
CA ASP A 43 -4.63 -9.39 3.87
C ASP A 43 -4.94 -10.82 3.43
N ILE A 44 -4.76 -11.13 2.12
CA ILE A 44 -4.92 -12.48 1.59
C ILE A 44 -3.86 -13.42 2.19
N LEU A 45 -2.61 -12.97 2.22
CA LEU A 45 -1.52 -13.75 2.80
C LEU A 45 -1.71 -13.97 4.31
N MET A 46 -2.29 -12.99 5.00
CA MET A 46 -2.55 -13.04 6.43
C MET A 46 -3.61 -14.10 6.77
N ILE A 47 -4.76 -14.10 6.09
CA ILE A 47 -5.80 -15.11 6.30
C ILE A 47 -5.32 -16.52 5.93
N GLN A 48 -4.35 -16.65 5.01
CA GLN A 48 -3.74 -17.94 4.61
C GLN A 48 -2.54 -18.34 5.48
N GLY A 49 -2.15 -17.56 6.50
CA GLY A 49 -0.98 -17.84 7.35
C GLY A 49 0.37 -17.70 6.66
N LYS A 50 0.41 -17.05 5.49
CA LYS A 50 1.61 -16.85 4.66
C LYS A 50 2.29 -15.50 4.85
N TYR A 51 1.72 -14.63 5.69
CA TYR A 51 2.30 -13.33 6.00
C TYR A 51 3.19 -13.40 7.24
N GLN A 52 4.14 -12.47 7.37
CA GLN A 52 5.08 -12.41 8.50
C GLN A 52 4.38 -12.13 9.84
N ILE A 53 3.31 -11.33 9.81
CA ILE A 53 2.49 -11.02 10.98
C ILE A 53 1.35 -12.04 11.03
N LYS A 54 1.21 -12.70 12.20
CA LYS A 54 0.19 -13.71 12.45
C LYS A 54 -0.68 -13.26 13.62
N PRO A 55 -1.82 -12.58 13.37
CA PRO A 55 -2.71 -12.18 14.45
C PRO A 55 -3.26 -13.38 15.21
N PRO A 56 -3.60 -13.23 16.49
CA PRO A 56 -4.35 -14.26 17.23
C PRO A 56 -5.76 -14.41 16.62
N PHE A 57 -6.26 -15.64 16.60
CA PHE A 57 -7.63 -15.92 16.18
C PHE A 57 -8.64 -15.66 17.31
N PRO A 58 -9.89 -15.22 16.97
CA PRO A 58 -10.31 -14.79 15.64
C PRO A 58 -9.85 -13.36 15.33
N PHE A 59 -9.56 -13.05 14.06
CA PHE A 59 -9.27 -11.69 13.60
C PHE A 59 -10.06 -11.35 12.33
N SER A 60 -10.13 -10.06 11.99
CA SER A 60 -10.69 -9.59 10.70
C SER A 60 -9.56 -9.13 9.77
N PRO A 61 -9.65 -9.31 8.45
CA PRO A 61 -8.75 -8.65 7.50
C PRO A 61 -8.94 -7.13 7.49
N ALA A 62 -8.28 -6.44 6.59
CA ALA A 62 -8.13 -5.00 6.45
C ALA A 62 -7.30 -4.34 7.56
N ALA A 63 -6.23 -3.69 7.11
CA ALA A 63 -5.20 -3.14 8.01
C ALA A 63 -5.27 -1.62 8.18
N GLU A 64 -6.15 -0.96 7.45
CA GLU A 64 -6.32 0.50 7.45
C GLU A 64 -7.80 0.86 7.29
N VAL A 65 -8.20 1.92 7.98
CA VAL A 65 -9.60 2.35 8.04
C VAL A 65 -9.70 3.88 7.98
N ALA A 66 -10.85 4.35 7.51
CA ALA A 66 -11.30 5.73 7.65
C ALA A 66 -12.69 5.74 8.29
N GLY A 67 -12.96 6.73 9.12
CA GLY A 67 -14.25 6.83 9.81
C GLY A 67 -14.37 8.06 10.70
N VAL A 68 -15.28 7.96 11.66
CA VAL A 68 -15.58 9.05 12.60
C VAL A 68 -15.35 8.57 14.02
N ILE A 69 -14.77 9.39 14.87
CA ILE A 69 -14.61 9.10 16.30
C ILE A 69 -15.99 9.03 16.96
N GLU A 70 -16.32 7.87 17.53
CA GLU A 70 -17.58 7.62 18.23
C GLU A 70 -17.44 7.85 19.74
N SER A 71 -16.28 7.47 20.31
CA SER A 71 -15.97 7.72 21.73
C SER A 71 -14.46 7.83 21.95
N VAL A 72 -14.08 8.49 23.05
CA VAL A 72 -12.70 8.64 23.47
C VAL A 72 -12.53 8.18 24.91
N GLY A 73 -11.44 7.47 25.20
CA GLY A 73 -11.09 7.04 26.54
C GLY A 73 -10.41 8.14 27.36
N ALA A 74 -10.26 7.91 28.64
CA ALA A 74 -9.59 8.84 29.55
C ALA A 74 -8.17 9.17 29.05
N GLY A 75 -7.75 10.44 29.19
CA GLY A 75 -6.43 10.93 28.81
C GLY A 75 -6.25 11.25 27.32
N VAL A 76 -7.25 11.03 26.46
CA VAL A 76 -7.22 11.46 25.06
C VAL A 76 -7.66 12.92 24.98
N THR A 77 -6.75 13.81 24.50
CA THR A 77 -6.97 15.26 24.45
C THR A 77 -6.98 15.85 23.04
N ASP A 78 -6.38 15.16 22.08
CA ASP A 78 -6.18 15.61 20.69
C ASP A 78 -7.28 15.10 19.73
N LEU A 79 -8.15 14.19 20.20
CA LEU A 79 -9.31 13.70 19.46
C LEU A 79 -10.61 13.96 20.23
N LYS A 80 -11.70 14.17 19.49
CA LYS A 80 -13.06 14.31 20.04
C LYS A 80 -14.07 13.55 19.19
N VAL A 81 -15.22 13.25 19.80
CA VAL A 81 -16.38 12.66 19.09
C VAL A 81 -16.75 13.55 17.90
N GLY A 82 -16.96 12.92 16.75
CA GLY A 82 -17.27 13.58 15.50
C GLY A 82 -16.05 13.90 14.63
N ASP A 83 -14.81 13.80 15.14
CA ASP A 83 -13.61 14.00 14.31
C ASP A 83 -13.56 12.92 13.21
N ARG A 84 -13.28 13.36 11.97
CA ARG A 84 -13.05 12.49 10.82
C ARG A 84 -11.59 12.05 10.82
N VAL A 85 -11.34 10.76 10.65
CA VAL A 85 -10.00 10.20 10.89
C VAL A 85 -9.67 9.06 9.94
N ILE A 86 -8.36 8.80 9.82
CA ILE A 86 -7.79 7.54 9.31
C ILE A 86 -6.92 6.89 10.38
N ALA A 87 -6.82 5.57 10.34
CA ALA A 87 -5.95 4.83 11.24
C ALA A 87 -5.39 3.56 10.61
N SER A 88 -4.13 3.24 10.93
CA SER A 88 -3.56 1.92 10.68
C SER A 88 -3.87 1.02 11.87
N CYS A 89 -4.58 -0.06 11.61
CA CYS A 89 -4.93 -1.06 12.62
C CYS A 89 -4.14 -2.38 12.47
N GLY A 90 -3.41 -2.54 11.37
CA GLY A 90 -2.63 -3.75 11.08
C GLY A 90 -3.49 -4.96 10.70
N HIS A 91 -4.64 -5.13 11.32
CA HIS A 91 -5.72 -6.07 11.05
C HIS A 91 -6.99 -5.57 11.78
N ASN A 92 -8.11 -6.28 11.66
CA ASN A 92 -9.38 -5.95 12.32
C ASN A 92 -10.11 -4.72 11.74
N GLY A 93 -9.79 -4.29 10.50
CA GLY A 93 -10.52 -3.21 9.83
C GLY A 93 -11.83 -3.65 9.17
N ALA A 94 -12.00 -4.94 8.80
CA ALA A 94 -13.24 -5.43 8.18
C ALA A 94 -14.34 -5.65 9.21
N ARG A 95 -14.82 -4.55 9.83
CA ARG A 95 -15.87 -4.50 10.87
C ARG A 95 -16.48 -3.10 10.94
N GLU A 96 -17.58 -2.95 11.68
CA GLU A 96 -18.26 -1.65 11.80
C GLU A 96 -17.54 -0.66 12.71
N LYS A 97 -16.86 -1.13 13.78
CA LYS A 97 -16.17 -0.27 14.76
C LYS A 97 -14.85 -0.89 15.22
N ILE A 98 -13.89 -0.04 15.58
CA ILE A 98 -12.61 -0.47 16.11
C ILE A 98 -12.11 0.50 17.20
N ALA A 99 -11.58 -0.04 18.31
CA ALA A 99 -10.86 0.75 19.32
C ALA A 99 -9.36 0.71 19.00
N LEU A 100 -8.72 1.88 18.96
CA LEU A 100 -7.29 2.01 18.66
C LEU A 100 -6.62 3.03 19.58
N PRO A 101 -5.29 2.91 19.82
CA PRO A 101 -4.53 3.95 20.51
C PRO A 101 -4.66 5.29 19.79
N ALA A 102 -4.94 6.38 20.51
CA ALA A 102 -5.16 7.70 19.94
C ALA A 102 -3.97 8.22 19.11
N ASN A 103 -2.75 7.85 19.49
CA ASN A 103 -1.54 8.22 18.76
C ASN A 103 -1.37 7.55 17.39
N SER A 104 -2.14 6.50 17.09
CA SER A 104 -2.18 5.84 15.77
C SER A 104 -3.22 6.43 14.82
N ILE A 105 -4.00 7.42 15.29
CA ILE A 105 -5.13 8.02 14.57
C ILE A 105 -4.73 9.39 14.03
N VAL A 106 -5.02 9.66 12.76
CA VAL A 106 -4.73 10.93 12.08
C VAL A 106 -6.03 11.55 11.61
N LYS A 107 -6.24 12.85 11.90
CA LYS A 107 -7.41 13.59 11.42
C LYS A 107 -7.34 13.82 9.92
N ILE A 108 -8.51 13.81 9.28
CA ILE A 108 -8.64 14.17 7.86
C ILE A 108 -9.58 15.36 7.69
N PRO A 109 -9.35 16.22 6.69
CA PRO A 109 -10.21 17.37 6.43
C PRO A 109 -11.56 16.95 5.82
N ASP A 110 -12.55 17.84 5.90
CA ASP A 110 -13.92 17.57 5.45
C ASP A 110 -14.04 17.33 3.95
N ASN A 111 -13.16 17.91 3.15
CA ASN A 111 -13.14 17.76 1.68
C ASN A 111 -12.50 16.45 1.19
N LEU A 112 -12.00 15.60 2.07
CA LEU A 112 -11.47 14.29 1.73
C LEU A 112 -12.51 13.21 2.07
N ASP A 113 -13.05 12.50 1.07
CA ASP A 113 -13.97 11.40 1.27
C ASP A 113 -13.31 10.20 1.97
N PHE A 114 -14.12 9.35 2.64
CA PHE A 114 -13.60 8.25 3.44
C PHE A 114 -12.97 7.14 2.60
N ASP A 115 -13.44 6.91 1.39
CA ASP A 115 -12.95 5.84 0.52
C ASP A 115 -11.50 6.13 0.09
N ARG A 116 -11.25 7.35 -0.40
CA ARG A 116 -9.90 7.80 -0.73
C ARG A 116 -9.02 7.87 0.51
N ALA A 117 -9.57 8.38 1.63
CA ALA A 117 -8.84 8.50 2.88
C ALA A 117 -8.37 7.13 3.42
N ALA A 118 -9.23 6.10 3.39
CA ALA A 118 -8.88 4.75 3.83
C ALA A 118 -7.74 4.13 3.02
N GLY A 119 -7.55 4.53 1.76
CA GLY A 119 -6.51 4.01 0.87
C GLY A 119 -5.13 4.65 1.02
N ILE A 120 -4.95 5.63 1.91
CA ILE A 120 -3.70 6.42 1.97
C ILE A 120 -2.57 5.70 2.72
N ILE A 121 -2.87 5.11 3.88
CA ILE A 121 -1.85 4.79 4.88
C ILE A 121 -0.85 3.76 4.38
N ILE A 122 -1.32 2.60 3.94
CA ILE A 122 -0.44 1.46 3.62
C ILE A 122 0.31 1.71 2.30
N ILE A 123 -0.40 2.04 1.23
CA ILE A 123 0.24 2.11 -0.09
C ILE A 123 1.10 3.37 -0.25
N TYR A 124 0.60 4.54 0.16
CA TYR A 124 1.38 5.78 0.06
C TYR A 124 2.42 5.89 1.17
N GLY A 125 2.13 5.42 2.40
CA GLY A 125 3.12 5.35 3.47
C GLY A 125 4.31 4.47 3.07
N THR A 126 4.04 3.30 2.47
CA THR A 126 5.09 2.41 1.95
C THR A 126 5.88 3.08 0.82
N ALA A 127 5.19 3.67 -0.16
CA ALA A 127 5.85 4.29 -1.32
C ALA A 127 6.65 5.55 -0.92
N LEU A 128 6.13 6.39 -0.01
CA LEU A 128 6.84 7.55 0.49
C LEU A 128 8.12 7.15 1.24
N HIS A 129 8.01 6.20 2.17
CA HIS A 129 9.17 5.66 2.88
C HIS A 129 10.20 5.05 1.92
N ALA A 130 9.74 4.27 0.94
CA ALA A 130 10.60 3.68 -0.07
C ALA A 130 11.38 4.73 -0.86
N LEU A 131 10.71 5.78 -1.29
CA LEU A 131 11.33 6.83 -2.11
C LEU A 131 12.13 7.81 -1.26
N GLU A 132 11.55 8.48 -0.26
CA GLU A 132 12.24 9.52 0.52
C GLU A 132 13.35 8.93 1.40
N ASP A 133 13.04 7.87 2.18
CA ASP A 133 13.98 7.38 3.19
C ASP A 133 14.95 6.34 2.65
N ARG A 134 14.49 5.48 1.71
CA ARG A 134 15.31 4.36 1.23
C ARG A 134 16.01 4.65 -0.07
N ALA A 135 15.36 5.32 -1.04
CA ALA A 135 15.99 5.67 -2.30
C ALA A 135 16.72 7.01 -2.25
N SER A 136 16.20 8.01 -1.50
CA SER A 136 16.71 9.39 -1.47
C SER A 136 16.91 9.94 -2.89
N PRO A 137 15.85 10.05 -3.69
CA PRO A 137 15.95 10.34 -5.11
C PRO A 137 16.37 11.80 -5.36
N LYS A 138 17.01 12.01 -6.53
CA LYS A 138 17.29 13.35 -7.05
C LYS A 138 16.34 13.67 -8.20
N PRO A 139 15.82 14.91 -8.31
CA PRO A 139 15.02 15.31 -9.46
C PRO A 139 15.72 14.97 -10.79
N GLY A 140 14.94 14.45 -11.74
CA GLY A 140 15.43 14.00 -13.05
C GLY A 140 15.98 12.57 -13.10
N GLU A 141 16.12 11.87 -11.97
CA GLU A 141 16.42 10.44 -11.97
C GLU A 141 15.25 9.62 -12.53
N THR A 142 15.57 8.45 -13.08
CA THR A 142 14.57 7.53 -13.65
C THR A 142 14.12 6.52 -12.62
N LEU A 143 12.80 6.46 -12.36
CA LEU A 143 12.13 5.49 -11.50
C LEU A 143 11.38 4.47 -12.36
N ALA A 144 11.78 3.20 -12.34
CA ALA A 144 11.01 2.10 -12.92
C ALA A 144 10.14 1.45 -11.83
N VAL A 145 8.82 1.38 -12.08
CA VAL A 145 7.85 0.84 -11.14
C VAL A 145 7.26 -0.46 -11.69
N LEU A 146 7.56 -1.59 -11.08
CA LEU A 146 6.93 -2.86 -11.43
C LEU A 146 5.52 -2.92 -10.84
N GLY A 147 4.57 -3.53 -11.55
CA GLY A 147 3.17 -3.60 -11.11
C GLY A 147 2.53 -2.23 -10.91
N ALA A 148 2.85 -1.27 -11.78
CA ALA A 148 2.54 0.15 -11.67
C ALA A 148 1.05 0.50 -11.52
N ALA A 149 0.12 -0.36 -11.97
CA ALA A 149 -1.31 -0.14 -11.83
C ALA A 149 -1.90 -0.68 -10.51
N GLY A 150 -1.14 -1.46 -9.74
CA GLY A 150 -1.56 -1.93 -8.41
C GLY A 150 -1.42 -0.81 -7.38
N GLY A 151 -2.10 -0.93 -6.22
CA GLY A 151 -2.15 0.16 -5.23
C GLY A 151 -0.79 0.77 -4.89
N THR A 152 0.19 -0.02 -4.43
CA THR A 152 1.51 0.49 -4.04
C THR A 152 2.33 1.00 -5.24
N GLY A 153 2.18 0.35 -6.42
CA GLY A 153 2.83 0.80 -7.66
C GLY A 153 2.29 2.14 -8.13
N LEU A 154 0.96 2.32 -8.08
CA LEU A 154 0.31 3.59 -8.43
C LEU A 154 0.78 4.72 -7.52
N ALA A 155 0.80 4.48 -6.20
CA ALA A 155 1.32 5.43 -5.22
C ALA A 155 2.77 5.83 -5.52
N ALA A 156 3.62 4.87 -5.94
CA ALA A 156 5.00 5.15 -6.34
C ALA A 156 5.08 5.99 -7.62
N CYS A 157 4.19 5.78 -8.59
CA CYS A 157 4.13 6.61 -9.80
C CYS A 157 3.77 8.06 -9.48
N GLU A 158 2.71 8.27 -8.70
CA GLU A 158 2.28 9.61 -8.30
C GLU A 158 3.33 10.35 -7.47
N LEU A 159 3.87 9.70 -6.44
CA LEU A 159 4.93 10.27 -5.61
C LEU A 159 6.21 10.53 -6.41
N GLY A 160 6.60 9.62 -7.30
CA GLY A 160 7.75 9.81 -8.19
C GLY A 160 7.59 11.06 -9.05
N LYS A 161 6.41 11.29 -9.63
CA LYS A 161 6.10 12.51 -10.37
C LYS A 161 6.21 13.76 -9.50
N LEU A 162 5.63 13.73 -8.27
CA LEU A 162 5.72 14.86 -7.34
C LEU A 162 7.17 15.18 -6.93
N MET A 163 8.04 14.18 -6.90
CA MET A 163 9.47 14.33 -6.60
C MET A 163 10.32 14.73 -7.84
N GLY A 164 9.67 14.93 -9.00
CA GLY A 164 10.35 15.33 -10.23
C GLY A 164 11.16 14.19 -10.90
N LEU A 165 10.75 12.93 -10.68
CA LEU A 165 11.37 11.77 -11.31
C LEU A 165 10.77 11.50 -12.69
N LYS A 166 11.57 10.89 -13.58
CA LYS A 166 11.09 10.30 -14.84
C LYS A 166 10.53 8.92 -14.55
N VAL A 167 9.22 8.79 -14.49
CA VAL A 167 8.57 7.54 -14.07
C VAL A 167 8.27 6.65 -15.27
N ILE A 168 8.78 5.42 -15.24
CA ILE A 168 8.50 4.34 -16.20
C ILE A 168 7.57 3.34 -15.51
N ALA A 169 6.31 3.26 -15.95
CA ALA A 169 5.39 2.23 -15.50
C ALA A 169 5.68 0.90 -16.19
N CYS A 170 5.79 -0.19 -15.42
CA CYS A 170 5.90 -1.54 -15.95
C CYS A 170 4.67 -2.34 -15.51
N ALA A 171 3.87 -2.83 -16.49
CA ALA A 171 2.64 -3.54 -16.22
C ALA A 171 2.41 -4.69 -17.22
N SER A 172 1.39 -5.54 -16.97
CA SER A 172 1.09 -6.74 -17.76
C SER A 172 0.08 -6.52 -18.89
N SER A 173 -0.46 -5.29 -19.05
CA SER A 173 -1.37 -4.96 -20.15
C SER A 173 -1.27 -3.47 -20.49
N ASP A 174 -1.65 -3.14 -21.71
CA ASP A 174 -1.66 -1.75 -22.18
C ASP A 174 -2.68 -0.91 -21.40
N GLU A 175 -3.85 -1.46 -21.06
CA GLU A 175 -4.85 -0.81 -20.22
C GLU A 175 -4.25 -0.34 -18.87
N LYS A 176 -3.50 -1.21 -18.21
CA LYS A 176 -2.80 -0.89 -16.96
C LYS A 176 -1.72 0.17 -17.14
N LEU A 177 -1.06 0.20 -18.30
CA LEU A 177 -0.08 1.23 -18.62
C LEU A 177 -0.74 2.59 -18.84
N GLU A 178 -1.83 2.66 -19.61
CA GLU A 178 -2.56 3.92 -19.81
C GLU A 178 -3.11 4.45 -18.49
N PHE A 179 -3.61 3.56 -17.63
CA PHE A 179 -4.04 3.92 -16.29
C PHE A 179 -2.87 4.50 -15.45
N ALA A 180 -1.70 3.86 -15.44
CA ALA A 180 -0.53 4.35 -14.71
C ALA A 180 -0.01 5.69 -15.27
N LYS A 181 -0.08 5.90 -16.60
CA LYS A 181 0.26 7.18 -17.23
C LYS A 181 -0.68 8.31 -16.80
N ALA A 182 -1.99 8.04 -16.72
CA ALA A 182 -2.94 9.02 -16.18
C ALA A 182 -2.64 9.41 -14.72
N HIS A 183 -1.89 8.57 -13.98
CA HIS A 183 -1.52 8.73 -12.59
C HIS A 183 -0.01 8.99 -12.37
N GLY A 184 0.68 9.59 -13.32
CA GLY A 184 2.01 10.12 -13.08
C GLY A 184 3.16 9.47 -13.83
N ALA A 185 2.97 8.30 -14.45
CA ALA A 185 4.02 7.71 -15.28
C ALA A 185 4.16 8.47 -16.60
N GLU A 186 5.41 8.74 -17.01
CA GLU A 186 5.72 9.38 -18.29
C GLU A 186 5.81 8.35 -19.42
N LEU A 187 6.41 7.20 -19.12
CA LEU A 187 6.63 6.12 -20.07
C LEU A 187 6.00 4.82 -19.58
N GLY A 188 5.74 3.90 -20.51
CA GLY A 188 5.16 2.59 -20.20
C GLY A 188 5.91 1.45 -20.87
N LEU A 189 6.01 0.31 -20.16
CA LEU A 189 6.57 -0.94 -20.64
C LEU A 189 5.63 -2.11 -20.31
N ASN A 190 5.15 -2.78 -21.36
CA ASN A 190 4.30 -3.96 -21.21
C ASN A 190 5.18 -5.23 -21.19
N TYR A 191 5.51 -5.72 -19.98
CA TYR A 191 6.36 -6.89 -19.82
C TYR A 191 5.69 -8.23 -20.19
N ALA A 192 4.40 -8.23 -20.58
CA ALA A 192 3.78 -9.40 -21.22
C ALA A 192 4.02 -9.46 -22.73
N LYS A 193 4.45 -8.35 -23.35
CA LYS A 193 4.68 -8.23 -24.80
C LYS A 193 6.15 -8.10 -25.18
N GLU A 194 7.00 -7.55 -24.28
CA GLU A 194 8.43 -7.38 -24.52
C GLU A 194 9.27 -7.80 -23.30
N ASP A 195 10.52 -8.12 -23.53
CA ASP A 195 11.45 -8.43 -22.44
C ASP A 195 11.68 -7.20 -21.54
N LEU A 196 11.50 -7.38 -20.24
CA LEU A 196 11.58 -6.29 -19.25
C LEU A 196 12.94 -5.61 -19.24
N LYS A 197 14.03 -6.37 -19.32
CA LYS A 197 15.39 -5.84 -19.30
C LYS A 197 15.66 -5.01 -20.55
N GLU A 198 15.37 -5.55 -21.72
CA GLU A 198 15.63 -4.85 -23.00
C GLU A 198 14.73 -3.63 -23.16
N GLY A 199 13.45 -3.72 -22.73
CA GLY A 199 12.52 -2.60 -22.72
C GLY A 199 12.97 -1.46 -21.81
N LEU A 200 13.40 -1.75 -20.57
CA LEU A 200 13.96 -0.73 -19.67
C LEU A 200 15.25 -0.11 -20.24
N ARG A 201 16.13 -0.91 -20.82
CA ARG A 201 17.36 -0.39 -21.46
C ARG A 201 17.04 0.54 -22.62
N ARG A 202 16.07 0.17 -23.45
CA ARG A 202 15.60 1.01 -24.57
C ARG A 202 15.04 2.34 -24.07
N LEU A 203 14.14 2.31 -23.07
CA LEU A 203 13.48 3.51 -22.52
C LEU A 203 14.45 4.44 -21.75
N THR A 204 15.59 3.93 -21.33
CA THR A 204 16.63 4.70 -20.62
C THR A 204 17.86 4.99 -21.48
N ASN A 205 17.77 4.82 -22.81
CA ASN A 205 18.90 5.01 -23.75
C ASN A 205 20.15 4.22 -23.32
N GLY A 206 19.98 3.01 -22.82
CA GLY A 206 21.08 2.12 -22.38
C GLY A 206 21.62 2.40 -20.97
N LYS A 207 21.27 3.53 -20.34
CA LYS A 207 21.77 3.91 -19.00
C LYS A 207 21.23 2.97 -17.90
N GLY A 208 19.99 2.51 -18.01
CA GLY A 208 19.26 1.81 -16.97
C GLY A 208 18.45 2.74 -16.04
N ALA A 209 17.60 2.17 -15.19
CA ALA A 209 16.82 2.92 -14.23
C ALA A 209 17.65 3.23 -12.97
N ASP A 210 17.62 4.48 -12.52
CA ASP A 210 18.34 4.91 -11.30
C ASP A 210 17.70 4.30 -10.04
N ILE A 211 16.37 4.11 -10.07
CA ILE A 211 15.58 3.49 -8.99
C ILE A 211 14.65 2.44 -9.60
N ILE A 212 14.60 1.27 -8.98
CA ILE A 212 13.62 0.23 -9.29
C ILE A 212 12.75 0.00 -8.05
N PHE A 213 11.44 0.15 -8.21
CA PHE A 213 10.45 -0.10 -7.18
C PHE A 213 9.74 -1.42 -7.49
N ASP A 214 10.04 -2.47 -6.71
CA ASP A 214 9.55 -3.83 -6.98
C ASP A 214 8.62 -4.39 -5.91
N PRO A 215 7.30 -4.28 -6.07
CA PRO A 215 6.30 -4.98 -5.26
C PRO A 215 5.94 -6.36 -5.82
N VAL A 216 6.49 -6.76 -6.97
CA VAL A 216 6.09 -7.95 -7.74
C VAL A 216 6.96 -9.15 -7.42
N GLY A 217 8.28 -8.98 -7.45
CA GLY A 217 9.23 -10.08 -7.27
C GLY A 217 9.19 -11.12 -8.41
N GLY A 218 9.38 -12.39 -8.05
CA GLY A 218 9.34 -13.49 -9.00
C GLY A 218 10.42 -13.36 -10.09
N THR A 219 10.10 -13.80 -11.30
CA THR A 219 11.01 -13.80 -12.46
C THR A 219 11.36 -12.40 -12.96
N TYR A 220 10.56 -11.39 -12.64
CA TYR A 220 10.79 -10.01 -13.07
C TYR A 220 11.91 -9.31 -12.29
N ALA A 221 12.15 -9.71 -11.04
CA ALA A 221 13.13 -9.04 -10.17
C ALA A 221 14.56 -9.09 -10.72
N GLU A 222 15.01 -10.25 -11.21
CA GLU A 222 16.36 -10.37 -11.80
C GLU A 222 16.48 -9.57 -13.10
N ALA A 223 15.46 -9.64 -13.98
CA ALA A 223 15.46 -8.87 -15.24
C ALA A 223 15.51 -7.36 -14.96
N ALA A 224 14.77 -6.88 -13.97
CA ALA A 224 14.80 -5.49 -13.52
C ALA A 224 16.18 -5.12 -12.95
N LEU A 225 16.79 -5.94 -12.07
CA LEU A 225 18.12 -5.68 -11.53
C LEU A 225 19.20 -5.65 -12.64
N ARG A 226 19.08 -6.48 -13.68
CA ARG A 226 19.99 -6.45 -14.84
C ARG A 226 19.90 -5.16 -15.65
N SER A 227 18.79 -4.42 -15.55
CA SER A 227 18.56 -3.14 -16.22
C SER A 227 18.68 -1.91 -15.30
N ILE A 228 19.22 -2.09 -14.10
CA ILE A 228 19.51 -0.99 -13.18
C ILE A 228 20.70 -0.16 -13.68
N ALA A 229 20.68 1.14 -13.43
CA ALA A 229 21.80 2.04 -13.72
C ALA A 229 22.99 1.75 -12.79
N TRP A 230 24.18 2.27 -13.16
CA TRP A 230 25.34 2.31 -12.26
C TRP A 230 24.97 3.06 -10.97
N GLU A 231 25.30 2.49 -9.82
CA GLU A 231 24.94 3.02 -8.48
C GLU A 231 23.42 3.19 -8.25
N GLY A 232 22.61 2.45 -8.99
CA GLY A 232 21.16 2.47 -8.83
C GLY A 232 20.69 1.80 -7.54
N ARG A 233 19.43 2.03 -7.17
CA ARG A 233 18.79 1.50 -5.95
C ARG A 233 17.63 0.59 -6.33
N PHE A 234 17.73 -0.69 -6.01
CA PHE A 234 16.66 -1.68 -6.16
C PHE A 234 15.90 -1.78 -4.85
N LEU A 235 14.63 -1.35 -4.84
CA LEU A 235 13.78 -1.34 -3.65
C LEU A 235 12.90 -2.60 -3.61
N VAL A 236 13.16 -3.46 -2.63
CA VAL A 236 12.37 -4.69 -2.40
C VAL A 236 11.15 -4.32 -1.55
N ILE A 237 9.97 -4.25 -2.18
CA ILE A 237 8.72 -3.85 -1.55
C ILE A 237 7.87 -5.07 -1.19
N GLY A 238 7.80 -6.06 -2.09
CA GLY A 238 6.95 -7.24 -1.89
C GLY A 238 7.14 -8.30 -2.95
N PHE A 239 6.33 -9.35 -2.87
CA PHE A 239 6.41 -10.52 -3.72
C PHE A 239 5.02 -10.94 -4.22
N ALA A 240 4.31 -9.99 -4.85
CA ALA A 240 2.96 -10.23 -5.35
C ALA A 240 2.90 -11.34 -6.44
N ALA A 241 4.03 -11.66 -7.10
CA ALA A 241 4.11 -12.82 -7.98
C ALA A 241 4.01 -14.16 -7.25
N GLY A 242 4.25 -14.17 -5.93
CA GLY A 242 4.20 -15.37 -5.07
C GLY A 242 5.58 -15.92 -4.73
N ASP A 243 6.49 -15.96 -5.69
CA ASP A 243 7.84 -16.49 -5.49
C ASP A 243 8.81 -15.43 -5.02
N ILE A 244 9.61 -15.76 -3.98
CA ILE A 244 10.73 -14.93 -3.53
C ILE A 244 11.92 -15.19 -4.46
N PRO A 245 12.40 -14.19 -5.21
CA PRO A 245 13.47 -14.38 -6.18
C PRO A 245 14.81 -14.67 -5.52
N LYS A 246 15.60 -15.57 -6.12
CA LYS A 246 17.00 -15.79 -5.77
C LYS A 246 17.85 -14.83 -6.61
N MET A 247 18.29 -13.73 -5.99
CA MET A 247 19.05 -12.70 -6.70
C MET A 247 20.54 -13.08 -6.80
N PRO A 248 21.11 -13.04 -8.03
CA PRO A 248 22.55 -13.28 -8.19
C PRO A 248 23.34 -12.06 -7.71
N LEU A 249 24.01 -12.18 -6.56
CA LEU A 249 24.70 -11.07 -5.87
C LEU A 249 25.84 -10.45 -6.69
N ASN A 250 26.40 -11.20 -7.66
CA ASN A 250 27.39 -10.63 -8.59
C ASN A 250 26.83 -9.47 -9.42
N LEU A 251 25.51 -9.37 -9.60
CA LEU A 251 24.90 -8.23 -10.29
C LEU A 251 25.04 -6.95 -9.46
N ALA A 252 24.89 -7.02 -8.15
CA ALA A 252 25.13 -5.87 -7.28
C ALA A 252 26.57 -5.38 -7.37
N LEU A 253 27.56 -6.31 -7.38
CA LEU A 253 28.96 -5.98 -7.59
C LEU A 253 29.21 -5.31 -8.97
N LEU A 254 28.71 -5.93 -10.06
CA LEU A 254 28.95 -5.47 -11.43
C LEU A 254 28.27 -4.15 -11.77
N LYS A 255 27.22 -3.80 -11.06
CA LYS A 255 26.47 -2.56 -11.24
C LYS A 255 26.80 -1.49 -10.19
N GLY A 256 27.57 -1.82 -9.16
CA GLY A 256 27.80 -0.95 -8.01
C GLY A 256 26.49 -0.55 -7.31
N CYS A 257 25.41 -1.33 -7.49
CA CYS A 257 24.07 -0.94 -7.07
C CYS A 257 23.71 -1.47 -5.68
N ASP A 258 22.74 -0.82 -5.04
CA ASP A 258 22.17 -1.24 -3.75
C ASP A 258 20.91 -2.06 -3.95
N ILE A 259 20.75 -3.11 -3.14
CA ILE A 259 19.46 -3.81 -2.93
C ILE A 259 18.98 -3.44 -1.54
N ARG A 260 17.86 -2.69 -1.47
CA ARG A 260 17.35 -2.09 -0.24
C ARG A 260 15.98 -2.65 0.12
N GLY A 261 15.85 -3.26 1.29
CA GLY A 261 14.56 -3.70 1.83
C GLY A 261 13.69 -2.53 2.26
N VAL A 262 12.38 -2.65 2.03
CA VAL A 262 11.38 -1.67 2.45
C VAL A 262 10.32 -2.41 3.28
N PHE A 263 10.42 -2.34 4.60
CA PHE A 263 9.42 -2.88 5.52
C PHE A 263 8.79 -1.73 6.32
N TRP A 264 7.93 -0.97 5.66
CA TRP A 264 7.31 0.23 6.20
C TRP A 264 6.60 0.00 7.54
N GLY A 265 5.83 -1.08 7.70
CA GLY A 265 5.11 -1.33 8.95
C GLY A 265 6.02 -1.41 10.19
N ASN A 266 7.20 -2.05 10.08
CA ASN A 266 8.16 -2.07 11.17
C ASN A 266 8.86 -0.72 11.36
N TRP A 267 9.20 -0.05 10.25
CA TRP A 267 9.79 1.29 10.30
C TRP A 267 8.84 2.30 10.98
N ALA A 268 7.55 2.28 10.62
CA ALA A 268 6.53 3.15 11.20
C ALA A 268 6.40 2.94 12.73
N ARG A 269 6.46 1.69 13.18
CA ARG A 269 6.44 1.34 14.61
C ARG A 269 7.68 1.86 15.36
N LEU A 270 8.85 1.83 14.73
CA LEU A 270 10.12 2.29 15.30
C LEU A 270 10.29 3.82 15.21
N ASN A 271 9.56 4.49 14.32
CA ASN A 271 9.65 5.94 14.06
C ASN A 271 8.25 6.60 14.06
N PRO A 272 7.49 6.52 15.17
CA PRO A 272 6.09 6.91 15.20
C PRO A 272 5.87 8.40 14.88
N GLU A 273 6.73 9.28 15.36
CA GLU A 273 6.61 10.73 15.10
C GLU A 273 6.83 11.06 13.62
N LYS A 274 7.89 10.50 13.01
CA LYS A 274 8.16 10.70 11.59
C LYS A 274 7.08 10.09 10.72
N ASN A 275 6.57 8.91 11.10
CA ASN A 275 5.46 8.27 10.40
C ASN A 275 4.21 9.14 10.46
N ARG A 276 3.87 9.70 11.63
CA ARG A 276 2.74 10.63 11.78
C ARG A 276 2.87 11.84 10.87
N ALA A 277 4.03 12.51 10.87
CA ALA A 277 4.29 13.65 9.99
C ALA A 277 4.16 13.27 8.49
N ASN A 278 4.63 12.08 8.10
CA ASN A 278 4.46 11.57 6.75
C ASN A 278 2.99 11.33 6.40
N LEU A 279 2.19 10.76 7.32
CA LEU A 279 0.76 10.53 7.09
C LEU A 279 -0.01 11.86 6.98
N GLU A 280 0.27 12.84 7.84
CA GLU A 280 -0.34 14.16 7.77
C GLU A 280 -0.01 14.86 6.43
N LYS A 281 1.24 14.76 5.95
CA LYS A 281 1.68 15.23 4.63
C LYS A 281 0.91 14.54 3.50
N LEU A 282 0.75 13.22 3.55
CA LEU A 282 0.02 12.45 2.55
C LEU A 282 -1.48 12.81 2.53
N VAL A 283 -2.10 12.97 3.69
CA VAL A 283 -3.49 13.45 3.83
C VAL A 283 -3.65 14.82 3.19
N ALA A 284 -2.76 15.77 3.49
CA ALA A 284 -2.79 17.11 2.90
C ALA A 284 -2.66 17.05 1.37
N TRP A 285 -1.70 16.31 0.83
CA TRP A 285 -1.51 16.17 -0.61
C TRP A 285 -2.72 15.51 -1.31
N THR A 286 -3.37 14.55 -0.65
CA THR A 286 -4.58 13.91 -1.20
C THR A 286 -5.77 14.88 -1.17
N ALA A 287 -5.94 15.65 -0.10
CA ALA A 287 -6.99 16.65 0.02
C ALA A 287 -6.82 17.82 -0.96
N GLU A 288 -5.57 18.16 -1.30
CA GLU A 288 -5.21 19.15 -2.32
C GLU A 288 -5.31 18.61 -3.77
N GLY A 289 -5.61 17.32 -3.95
CA GLY A 289 -5.69 16.68 -5.27
C GLY A 289 -4.33 16.41 -5.93
N LYS A 290 -3.21 16.51 -5.20
CA LYS A 290 -1.87 16.15 -5.69
C LYS A 290 -1.68 14.65 -5.77
N LEU A 291 -2.37 13.89 -4.92
CA LEU A 291 -2.45 12.43 -4.93
C LEU A 291 -3.90 12.01 -5.15
N SER A 292 -4.12 11.01 -6.00
CA SER A 292 -5.48 10.55 -6.31
C SER A 292 -6.07 9.68 -5.21
N SER A 293 -5.25 8.86 -4.56
CA SER A 293 -5.70 7.73 -3.74
C SER A 293 -6.83 6.96 -4.43
N HIS A 294 -6.55 6.53 -5.67
CA HIS A 294 -7.57 5.99 -6.56
C HIS A 294 -8.23 4.74 -6.00
N VAL A 295 -9.56 4.76 -5.96
CA VAL A 295 -10.40 3.64 -5.56
C VAL A 295 -10.89 2.94 -6.84
N ASP A 296 -10.47 1.69 -7.03
CA ASP A 296 -10.91 0.87 -8.17
C ASP A 296 -12.38 0.47 -8.03
N ARG A 297 -12.74 -0.06 -6.85
CA ARG A 297 -14.11 -0.47 -6.53
C ARG A 297 -14.37 -0.61 -5.04
N THR A 298 -15.64 -0.60 -4.69
CA THR A 298 -16.13 -0.76 -3.32
C THR A 298 -16.97 -2.02 -3.20
N PHE A 299 -17.03 -2.58 -1.99
CA PHE A 299 -17.86 -3.74 -1.64
C PHE A 299 -18.51 -3.52 -0.28
N PRO A 300 -19.74 -3.97 -0.06
CA PRO A 300 -20.30 -4.07 1.30
C PRO A 300 -19.48 -5.06 2.13
N LEU A 301 -19.44 -4.89 3.44
CA LEU A 301 -18.69 -5.74 4.38
C LEU A 301 -18.94 -7.24 4.17
N ALA A 302 -20.20 -7.62 3.93
CA ALA A 302 -20.58 -9.02 3.70
C ALA A 302 -19.92 -9.66 2.45
N GLN A 303 -19.43 -8.85 1.52
CA GLN A 303 -18.76 -9.30 0.29
C GLN A 303 -17.22 -9.23 0.39
N THR A 304 -16.68 -9.26 1.60
CA THR A 304 -15.21 -9.24 1.81
C THR A 304 -14.49 -10.36 1.06
N ALA A 305 -15.08 -11.54 0.98
CA ALA A 305 -14.51 -12.66 0.22
C ALA A 305 -14.32 -12.30 -1.26
N ASP A 306 -15.32 -11.71 -1.90
CA ASP A 306 -15.24 -11.31 -3.31
C ASP A 306 -14.23 -10.18 -3.52
N ALA A 307 -14.19 -9.20 -2.61
CA ALA A 307 -13.19 -8.14 -2.61
C ALA A 307 -11.74 -8.69 -2.54
N LEU A 308 -11.48 -9.65 -1.67
CA LEU A 308 -10.18 -10.33 -1.56
C LEU A 308 -9.83 -11.12 -2.83
N LYS A 309 -10.81 -11.77 -3.47
CA LYS A 309 -10.60 -12.49 -4.75
C LYS A 309 -10.21 -11.54 -5.89
N VAL A 310 -10.72 -10.33 -5.92
CA VAL A 310 -10.29 -9.30 -6.89
C VAL A 310 -8.80 -9.01 -6.75
N LEU A 311 -8.32 -8.83 -5.51
CA LEU A 311 -6.90 -8.60 -5.22
C LEU A 311 -6.05 -9.84 -5.55
N ALA A 312 -6.50 -11.04 -5.15
CA ALA A 312 -5.83 -12.31 -5.45
C ALA A 312 -5.67 -12.52 -6.95
N GLY A 313 -6.70 -12.18 -7.73
CA GLY A 313 -6.71 -12.25 -9.19
C GLY A 313 -5.90 -11.16 -9.89
N ARG A 314 -5.28 -10.22 -9.15
CA ARG A 314 -4.52 -9.07 -9.70
C ARG A 314 -5.33 -8.23 -10.70
N LYS A 315 -6.65 -8.14 -10.46
CA LYS A 315 -7.61 -7.42 -11.32
C LYS A 315 -7.83 -5.97 -10.88
N ALA A 316 -7.41 -5.61 -9.67
CA ALA A 316 -7.57 -4.26 -9.15
C ALA A 316 -6.57 -3.29 -9.78
N MET A 317 -7.04 -2.09 -10.13
CA MET A 317 -6.25 -0.93 -10.53
C MET A 317 -6.43 0.17 -9.46
N GLY A 318 -5.57 0.19 -8.45
CA GLY A 318 -5.72 1.04 -7.26
C GLY A 318 -6.21 0.27 -6.03
N LYS A 319 -7.09 0.88 -5.25
CA LYS A 319 -7.58 0.35 -3.97
C LYS A 319 -8.95 -0.34 -4.07
N VAL A 320 -9.13 -1.36 -3.24
CA VAL A 320 -10.41 -2.04 -3.01
C VAL A 320 -10.87 -1.70 -1.60
N ILE A 321 -12.08 -1.16 -1.48
CA ILE A 321 -12.63 -0.62 -0.23
C ILE A 321 -13.83 -1.45 0.21
N LEU A 322 -13.95 -1.66 1.52
CA LEU A 322 -15.12 -2.25 2.18
C LEU A 322 -15.93 -1.14 2.86
N HIS A 323 -17.25 -1.22 2.72
CA HIS A 323 -18.19 -0.39 3.48
C HIS A 323 -18.87 -1.27 4.53
N PRO A 324 -18.58 -1.05 5.81
CA PRO A 324 -19.22 -1.75 6.92
C PRO A 324 -20.69 -1.41 7.06
#